data_891ddfbc7af2a6f6852f9ee94a1b3e2e
#
_entry.id   891ddfbc7af2a6f6852f9ee94a1b3e2e
#
_cell.length_a   1.000
_cell.length_b   1.000
_cell.length_c   1.000
_cell.angle_alpha   90.00
_cell.angle_beta   90.00
_cell.angle_gamma   90.00
#
_symmetry.space_group_name_H-M   'P 1'
#
loop_
_entity.id
_entity.type
_entity.pdbx_description
1 polymer ?
#
loop_
_entity_poly.entity_id
_entity_poly.type
_entity_poly.pdbx_seq_one_letter_code
_entity_poly.pdbx_strand_id
1 'polypeptide(L)'
;SRLSQDPGGPNEIILFKSCFPNSNLGGKPTAKPPAGENPLRGQDAYSPYMKVGYAKGIYNDILQYFETRRDKLFVVITAPPLNPNETSAAQAANARAFNLWLVNEWLKDYPHSNVGVFDFYNVLTSNGGDPRTTDLGKARGNHHRWWAGALQHIHTVNRNVAAYPSGSDDSHPNRVGNRKATGEFVKVLNVLYHRWKAD
;
A
#
# COMPACT_ATOMS: atom_id res chain seq x y z
N SER A 1 24.92 -6.57 4.45
CA SER A 1 25.51 -7.66 3.64
C SER A 1 25.23 -7.40 2.17
N ARG A 2 26.25 -7.43 1.36
CA ARG A 2 26.07 -7.38 -0.10
C ARG A 2 25.44 -8.69 -0.54
N LEU A 3 24.44 -8.62 -1.40
CA LEU A 3 24.00 -9.79 -2.14
C LEU A 3 25.22 -10.32 -2.90
N SER A 4 25.56 -11.59 -2.72
CA SER A 4 26.74 -12.21 -3.32
C SER A 4 26.59 -12.45 -4.83
N GLN A 5 25.42 -12.17 -5.38
CA GLN A 5 25.11 -12.33 -6.79
C GLN A 5 24.33 -11.11 -7.29
N ASP A 6 24.99 -10.27 -8.06
CA ASP A 6 24.35 -9.31 -8.93
C ASP A 6 24.21 -9.98 -10.30
N PRO A 7 22.98 -10.23 -10.79
CA PRO A 7 22.80 -10.88 -12.10
C PRO A 7 23.27 -10.01 -13.27
N GLY A 8 23.67 -8.76 -12.98
CA GLY A 8 23.97 -7.75 -13.98
C GLY A 8 22.74 -7.20 -14.69
N GLY A 9 22.88 -5.99 -15.19
CA GLY A 9 21.80 -5.31 -15.91
C GLY A 9 20.84 -4.51 -15.02
N PRO A 10 19.94 -3.72 -15.63
CA PRO A 10 19.03 -2.85 -14.92
C PRO A 10 17.88 -3.65 -14.28
N ASN A 11 17.50 -3.28 -13.07
CA ASN A 11 16.28 -3.82 -12.45
C ASN A 11 15.06 -3.52 -13.31
N GLU A 12 14.28 -4.53 -13.64
CA GLU A 12 13.02 -4.40 -14.38
C GLU A 12 11.84 -4.13 -13.44
N ILE A 13 11.85 -4.72 -12.25
CA ILE A 13 10.78 -4.59 -11.27
C ILE A 13 11.29 -3.78 -10.08
N ILE A 14 10.58 -2.73 -9.74
CA ILE A 14 10.88 -1.84 -8.61
C ILE A 14 9.75 -1.90 -7.63
N LEU A 15 10.03 -2.39 -6.42
CA LEU A 15 9.07 -2.43 -5.31
C LEU A 15 9.40 -1.31 -4.36
N PHE A 16 8.39 -0.55 -3.94
CA PHE A 16 8.58 0.39 -2.86
C PHE A 16 7.37 0.44 -1.93
N LYS A 17 7.64 0.76 -0.70
CA LYS A 17 6.66 0.87 0.36
C LYS A 17 6.91 2.15 1.15
N SER A 18 5.87 2.94 1.34
CA SER A 18 5.88 3.89 2.44
C SER A 18 5.81 3.13 3.75
N CYS A 19 6.46 3.64 4.77
CA CYS A 19 6.43 3.05 6.10
C CYS A 19 5.36 3.74 6.97
N PHE A 20 5.44 3.56 8.27
CA PHE A 20 4.52 4.07 9.29
C PHE A 20 4.16 5.57 9.22
N PRO A 21 4.99 6.50 8.70
CA PRO A 21 4.55 7.88 8.52
C PRO A 21 3.25 8.03 7.74
N ASN A 22 3.05 7.22 6.68
CA ASN A 22 1.78 7.22 5.94
C ASN A 22 0.64 6.46 6.63
N SER A 23 0.91 5.86 7.77
CA SER A 23 -0.10 5.25 8.64
C SER A 23 -0.42 6.11 9.87
N ASN A 24 0.15 7.33 9.93
CA ASN A 24 -0.05 8.30 11.01
C ASN A 24 -0.35 9.70 10.47
N LEU A 25 -1.15 9.78 9.41
CA LEU A 25 -1.44 11.02 8.72
C LEU A 25 -2.44 11.89 9.50
N GLY A 26 -2.16 13.17 9.54
CA GLY A 26 -3.10 14.18 10.00
C GLY A 26 -4.10 14.61 8.92
N GLY A 27 -4.87 15.65 9.24
CA GLY A 27 -5.84 16.24 8.32
C GLY A 27 -7.17 15.50 8.28
N LYS A 28 -7.91 15.65 7.17
CA LYS A 28 -9.22 15.02 6.96
C LYS A 28 -9.07 13.80 6.05
N PRO A 29 -9.80 12.68 6.32
CA PRO A 29 -9.74 11.49 5.46
C PRO A 29 -10.18 11.76 4.02
N THR A 30 -11.07 12.74 3.81
CA THR A 30 -11.59 13.15 2.49
C THR A 30 -10.72 14.20 1.78
N ALA A 31 -9.58 14.60 2.37
CA ALA A 31 -8.75 15.63 1.78
C ALA A 31 -8.27 15.23 0.37
N LYS A 32 -8.42 16.17 -0.57
CA LYS A 32 -7.91 16.02 -1.95
C LYS A 32 -6.43 16.42 -2.02
N PRO A 33 -5.69 15.96 -3.05
CA PRO A 33 -4.38 16.50 -3.34
C PRO A 33 -4.44 18.02 -3.52
N PRO A 34 -3.40 18.78 -3.14
CA PRO A 34 -3.36 20.23 -3.41
C PRO A 34 -3.34 20.49 -4.92
N ALA A 35 -4.02 21.54 -5.35
CA ALA A 35 -4.02 21.97 -6.75
C ALA A 35 -2.73 22.70 -7.16
N GLY A 36 -1.90 23.14 -6.22
CA GLY A 36 -0.68 23.90 -6.42
C GLY A 36 0.50 23.30 -5.67
N GLU A 37 1.27 24.16 -5.03
CA GLU A 37 2.42 23.75 -4.23
C GLU A 37 2.02 22.76 -3.13
N ASN A 38 2.83 21.71 -2.97
CA ASN A 38 2.62 20.71 -1.94
C ASN A 38 3.66 20.93 -0.81
N PRO A 39 3.24 21.38 0.39
CA PRO A 39 4.15 21.66 1.49
C PRO A 39 4.92 20.43 2.01
N LEU A 40 4.50 19.22 1.64
CA LEU A 40 5.19 18.00 2.05
C LEU A 40 6.40 17.67 1.15
N ARG A 41 6.54 18.31 -0.01
CA ARG A 41 7.70 18.11 -0.88
C ARG A 41 9.00 18.51 -0.16
N GLY A 42 10.00 17.62 -0.20
CA GLY A 42 11.28 17.84 0.44
C GLY A 42 11.29 17.77 1.98
N GLN A 43 10.16 17.39 2.57
CA GLN A 43 10.03 17.22 4.01
C GLN A 43 10.31 15.77 4.43
N ASP A 44 10.64 15.58 5.70
CA ASP A 44 10.83 14.28 6.30
C ASP A 44 9.54 13.69 6.91
N ALA A 45 9.66 12.51 7.50
CA ALA A 45 8.58 11.77 8.11
C ALA A 45 7.97 12.41 9.37
N TYR A 46 8.64 13.38 9.97
CA TYR A 46 8.21 14.08 11.19
C TYR A 46 7.58 15.45 10.89
N SER A 47 7.47 15.78 9.61
CA SER A 47 6.91 17.05 9.18
C SER A 47 5.46 17.25 9.66
N PRO A 48 5.08 18.45 10.12
CA PRO A 48 3.69 18.79 10.42
C PRO A 48 2.78 18.76 9.18
N TYR A 49 3.38 18.65 7.99
CA TYR A 49 2.68 18.50 6.72
C TYR A 49 2.36 17.04 6.35
N MET A 50 2.67 16.05 7.21
CA MET A 50 2.22 14.67 7.04
C MET A 50 0.69 14.57 7.17
N LYS A 51 -0.02 14.95 6.10
CA LYS A 51 -1.49 15.01 6.03
C LYS A 51 -1.99 14.26 4.79
N VAL A 52 -3.20 13.69 4.88
CA VAL A 52 -3.80 12.86 3.81
C VAL A 52 -3.72 13.53 2.43
N GLY A 53 -4.16 14.79 2.31
CA GLY A 53 -4.14 15.49 1.01
C GLY A 53 -2.73 15.68 0.44
N TYR A 54 -1.77 16.03 1.30
CA TYR A 54 -0.40 16.27 0.87
C TYR A 54 0.30 14.95 0.51
N ALA A 55 0.06 13.87 1.26
CA ALA A 55 0.55 12.54 0.91
C ALA A 55 0.01 12.08 -0.46
N LYS A 56 -1.29 12.28 -0.75
CA LYS A 56 -1.86 12.02 -2.08
C LYS A 56 -1.15 12.80 -3.18
N GLY A 57 -0.82 14.07 -2.92
CA GLY A 57 -0.06 14.90 -3.88
C GLY A 57 1.33 14.33 -4.18
N ILE A 58 2.07 13.85 -3.17
CA ILE A 58 3.37 13.19 -3.37
C ILE A 58 3.23 11.93 -4.24
N TYR A 59 2.19 11.13 -4.03
CA TYR A 59 1.97 9.94 -4.85
C TYR A 59 1.60 10.29 -6.29
N ASN A 60 0.90 11.40 -6.54
CA ASN A 60 0.67 11.91 -7.89
C ASN A 60 1.97 12.35 -8.57
N ASP A 61 2.89 13.01 -7.83
CA ASP A 61 4.20 13.38 -8.35
C ASP A 61 5.02 12.13 -8.73
N ILE A 62 4.99 11.09 -7.88
CA ILE A 62 5.66 9.81 -8.15
C ILE A 62 5.06 9.13 -9.40
N LEU A 63 3.74 9.20 -9.58
CA LEU A 63 3.07 8.62 -10.74
C LEU A 63 3.51 9.28 -12.05
N GLN A 64 3.69 10.60 -12.05
CA GLN A 64 4.26 11.32 -13.20
C GLN A 64 5.67 10.83 -13.55
N TYR A 65 6.50 10.55 -12.53
CA TYR A 65 7.81 9.94 -12.77
C TYR A 65 7.68 8.52 -13.36
N PHE A 66 6.77 7.70 -12.88
CA PHE A 66 6.57 6.34 -13.40
C PHE A 66 6.13 6.33 -14.86
N GLU A 67 5.35 7.32 -15.29
CA GLU A 67 4.94 7.50 -16.67
C GLU A 67 6.14 7.70 -17.61
N THR A 68 7.22 8.31 -17.14
CA THR A 68 8.47 8.47 -17.89
C THR A 68 9.31 7.20 -17.99
N ARG A 69 8.97 6.16 -17.25
CA ARG A 69 9.77 4.92 -17.10
C ARG A 69 8.93 3.67 -17.33
N ARG A 70 8.25 3.62 -18.49
CA ARG A 70 7.42 2.46 -18.87
C ARG A 70 8.21 1.18 -19.11
N ASP A 71 9.54 1.30 -19.26
CA ASP A 71 10.51 0.19 -19.29
C ASP A 71 10.66 -0.54 -17.95
N LYS A 72 10.00 -0.08 -16.88
CA LYS A 72 10.03 -0.64 -15.53
C LYS A 72 8.63 -0.94 -15.02
N LEU A 73 8.48 -2.03 -14.28
CA LEU A 73 7.29 -2.30 -13.48
C LEU A 73 7.49 -1.74 -12.06
N PHE A 74 6.63 -0.81 -11.67
CA PHE A 74 6.60 -0.28 -10.31
C PHE A 74 5.47 -0.91 -9.51
N VAL A 75 5.78 -1.53 -8.38
CA VAL A 75 4.78 -2.08 -7.47
C VAL A 75 4.80 -1.32 -6.16
N VAL A 76 3.74 -0.58 -5.93
CA VAL A 76 3.52 0.19 -4.71
C VAL A 76 2.89 -0.70 -3.66
N ILE A 77 3.53 -0.83 -2.52
CA ILE A 77 3.00 -1.56 -1.38
C ILE A 77 2.42 -0.53 -0.41
N THR A 78 1.13 -0.63 -0.08
CA THR A 78 0.49 0.30 0.86
C THR A 78 1.16 0.23 2.23
N ALA A 79 1.13 1.34 2.98
CA ALA A 79 1.77 1.41 4.29
C ALA A 79 1.18 0.38 5.27
N PRO A 80 1.96 -0.20 6.18
CA PRO A 80 1.45 -1.13 7.18
C PRO A 80 0.61 -0.37 8.24
N PRO A 81 -0.42 -0.99 8.83
CA PRO A 81 -1.19 -0.36 9.90
C PRO A 81 -0.36 -0.26 11.19
N LEU A 82 -0.67 0.74 12.00
CA LEU A 82 -0.11 0.89 13.35
C LEU A 82 -0.92 0.10 14.40
N ASN A 83 -0.30 -0.19 15.51
CA ASN A 83 -0.94 -0.69 16.71
C ASN A 83 -1.94 0.32 17.30
N PRO A 84 -2.98 -0.13 18.00
CA PRO A 84 -3.87 0.79 18.73
C PRO A 84 -3.14 1.72 19.70
N ASN A 85 -2.02 1.27 20.28
CA ASN A 85 -1.24 2.05 21.24
C ASN A 85 -0.32 3.10 20.57
N GLU A 86 -0.09 2.98 19.26
CA GLU A 86 0.84 3.85 18.50
C GLU A 86 0.09 4.81 17.57
N THR A 87 -1.24 4.80 17.57
CA THR A 87 -2.05 5.67 16.72
C THR A 87 -3.36 6.07 17.40
N SER A 88 -3.90 7.22 17.04
CA SER A 88 -5.27 7.59 17.43
C SER A 88 -6.29 7.04 16.45
N ALA A 89 -7.56 6.95 16.87
CA ALA A 89 -8.66 6.53 16.01
C ALA A 89 -8.77 7.42 14.74
N ALA A 90 -8.51 8.73 14.89
CA ALA A 90 -8.52 9.67 13.77
C ALA A 90 -7.39 9.42 12.78
N GLN A 91 -6.17 9.18 13.25
CA GLN A 91 -5.02 8.89 12.41
C GLN A 91 -5.16 7.52 11.72
N ALA A 92 -5.66 6.51 12.43
CA ALA A 92 -5.96 5.21 11.84
C ALA A 92 -7.05 5.30 10.75
N ALA A 93 -8.08 6.13 10.94
CA ALA A 93 -9.09 6.41 9.91
C ALA A 93 -8.49 7.15 8.70
N ASN A 94 -7.58 8.09 8.92
CA ASN A 94 -6.84 8.79 7.86
C ASN A 94 -5.94 7.83 7.07
N ALA A 95 -5.23 6.92 7.75
CA ALA A 95 -4.42 5.90 7.11
C ALA A 95 -5.29 4.97 6.25
N ARG A 96 -6.43 4.52 6.76
CA ARG A 96 -7.40 3.73 5.97
C ARG A 96 -7.85 4.49 4.73
N ALA A 97 -8.26 5.74 4.87
CA ALA A 97 -8.74 6.55 3.75
C ALA A 97 -7.66 6.78 2.69
N PHE A 98 -6.42 7.02 3.10
CA PHE A 98 -5.30 7.15 2.19
C PHE A 98 -5.01 5.86 1.42
N ASN A 99 -4.94 4.72 2.11
CA ASN A 99 -4.69 3.43 1.46
C ASN A 99 -5.86 2.99 0.55
N LEU A 100 -7.11 3.27 0.92
CA LEU A 100 -8.27 3.06 0.04
C LEU A 100 -8.21 3.90 -1.22
N TRP A 101 -7.76 5.15 -1.11
CA TRP A 101 -7.55 5.99 -2.28
C TRP A 101 -6.47 5.42 -3.20
N LEU A 102 -5.35 4.93 -2.67
CA LEU A 102 -4.28 4.30 -3.46
C LEU A 102 -4.80 3.10 -4.28
N VAL A 103 -5.61 2.25 -3.69
CA VAL A 103 -6.07 1.02 -4.35
C VAL A 103 -7.27 1.19 -5.25
N ASN A 104 -8.09 2.23 -5.05
CA ASN A 104 -9.34 2.42 -5.79
C ASN A 104 -9.34 3.60 -6.75
N GLU A 105 -8.58 4.66 -6.45
CA GLU A 105 -8.69 5.93 -7.17
C GLU A 105 -7.40 6.37 -7.86
N TRP A 106 -6.25 6.11 -7.24
CA TRP A 106 -4.97 6.67 -7.67
C TRP A 106 -4.58 6.33 -9.13
N LEU A 107 -4.83 5.08 -9.56
CA LEU A 107 -4.51 4.60 -10.90
C LEU A 107 -5.70 4.61 -11.87
N LYS A 108 -6.84 5.18 -11.46
CA LYS A 108 -8.08 5.11 -12.24
C LYS A 108 -7.94 5.66 -13.66
N ASP A 109 -7.24 6.77 -13.79
CA ASP A 109 -7.05 7.45 -15.07
C ASP A 109 -5.62 7.28 -15.63
N TYR A 110 -4.84 6.37 -15.03
CA TYR A 110 -3.48 6.06 -15.49
C TYR A 110 -3.53 5.05 -16.64
N PRO A 111 -3.06 5.44 -17.84
CA PRO A 111 -3.31 4.66 -19.06
C PRO A 111 -2.36 3.48 -19.28
N HIS A 112 -1.33 3.31 -18.44
CA HIS A 112 -0.27 2.32 -18.63
C HIS A 112 -0.35 1.18 -17.61
N SER A 113 0.18 0.02 -17.98
CA SER A 113 0.20 -1.18 -17.14
C SER A 113 1.44 -1.32 -16.24
N ASN A 114 2.39 -0.37 -16.34
CA ASN A 114 3.67 -0.42 -15.66
C ASN A 114 3.63 -0.04 -14.16
N VAL A 115 2.44 0.25 -13.62
CA VAL A 115 2.24 0.53 -12.18
C VAL A 115 1.15 -0.36 -11.62
N GLY A 116 1.40 -0.91 -10.44
CA GLY A 116 0.42 -1.67 -9.69
C GLY A 116 0.49 -1.40 -8.19
N VAL A 117 -0.59 -1.73 -7.48
CA VAL A 117 -0.67 -1.56 -6.03
C VAL A 117 -0.90 -2.91 -5.37
N PHE A 118 -0.16 -3.18 -4.30
CA PHE A 118 -0.42 -4.28 -3.37
C PHE A 118 -0.99 -3.71 -2.07
N ASP A 119 -2.21 -4.09 -1.73
CA ASP A 119 -2.92 -3.58 -0.56
C ASP A 119 -2.49 -4.30 0.73
N PHE A 120 -1.28 -4.03 1.17
CA PHE A 120 -0.69 -4.57 2.37
C PHE A 120 -1.44 -4.12 3.64
N TYR A 121 -1.93 -2.87 3.65
CA TYR A 121 -2.71 -2.33 4.77
C TYR A 121 -3.96 -3.18 5.04
N ASN A 122 -4.73 -3.49 4.00
CA ASN A 122 -5.94 -4.29 4.14
C ASN A 122 -5.64 -5.72 4.61
N VAL A 123 -4.61 -6.35 4.03
CA VAL A 123 -4.17 -7.69 4.46
C VAL A 123 -3.84 -7.73 5.95
N LEU A 124 -3.20 -6.68 6.47
CA LEU A 124 -2.73 -6.63 7.86
C LEU A 124 -3.76 -6.08 8.87
N THR A 125 -4.86 -5.49 8.40
CA THR A 125 -5.96 -5.02 9.27
C THR A 125 -7.12 -6.00 9.35
N SER A 126 -7.12 -7.06 8.56
CA SER A 126 -8.25 -7.97 8.40
C SER A 126 -8.36 -9.06 9.47
N ASN A 127 -9.57 -9.60 9.64
CA ASN A 127 -9.93 -10.80 10.41
C ASN A 127 -9.72 -10.75 11.91
N GLY A 128 -9.58 -9.59 12.49
CA GLY A 128 -9.38 -9.48 13.91
C GLY A 128 -8.19 -10.30 14.46
N GLY A 129 -7.19 -10.60 13.60
CA GLY A 129 -6.04 -11.42 13.96
C GLY A 129 -6.15 -12.90 13.60
N ASP A 130 -7.27 -13.40 13.06
CA ASP A 130 -7.36 -14.79 12.60
C ASP A 130 -6.75 -14.95 11.19
N PRO A 131 -5.65 -15.71 11.04
CA PRO A 131 -5.00 -15.90 9.74
C PRO A 131 -5.76 -16.80 8.79
N ARG A 132 -6.80 -17.47 9.25
CA ARG A 132 -7.56 -18.47 8.47
C ARG A 132 -8.76 -17.88 7.75
N THR A 133 -9.21 -16.70 8.16
CA THR A 133 -10.38 -16.02 7.60
C THR A 133 -10.03 -14.65 7.05
N THR A 134 -10.87 -14.11 6.19
CA THR A 134 -10.80 -12.70 5.75
C THR A 134 -11.92 -11.91 6.38
N ASP A 135 -11.91 -10.60 6.19
CA ASP A 135 -13.03 -9.73 6.54
C ASP A 135 -14.34 -10.12 5.84
N LEU A 136 -14.25 -10.93 4.78
CA LEU A 136 -15.40 -11.49 4.08
C LEU A 136 -15.93 -12.78 4.73
N GLY A 137 -15.38 -13.18 5.87
CA GLY A 137 -15.77 -14.41 6.58
C GLY A 137 -15.40 -15.71 5.86
N LYS A 138 -14.52 -15.65 4.87
CA LYS A 138 -14.08 -16.81 4.10
C LYS A 138 -12.71 -17.27 4.53
N ALA A 139 -12.57 -18.59 4.72
CA ALA A 139 -11.27 -19.19 5.01
C ALA A 139 -10.28 -18.89 3.89
N ARG A 140 -9.08 -18.44 4.27
CA ARG A 140 -7.97 -18.12 3.36
C ARG A 140 -8.38 -17.18 2.24
N GLY A 141 -9.34 -16.29 2.49
CA GLY A 141 -9.76 -15.32 1.52
C GLY A 141 -8.63 -14.41 1.13
N ASN A 142 -8.52 -14.13 -0.13
CA ASN A 142 -7.57 -13.19 -0.67
C ASN A 142 -8.21 -11.81 -0.68
N HIS A 143 -7.44 -10.79 -0.33
CA HIS A 143 -7.82 -9.40 -0.46
C HIS A 143 -7.61 -8.86 -1.88
N HIS A 144 -7.00 -9.66 -2.75
CA HIS A 144 -6.75 -9.36 -4.14
C HIS A 144 -7.34 -10.48 -5.01
N ARG A 145 -7.98 -10.09 -6.11
CA ARG A 145 -8.38 -11.04 -7.15
C ARG A 145 -8.24 -10.41 -8.53
N TRP A 146 -7.91 -11.25 -9.50
CA TRP A 146 -8.03 -10.90 -10.90
C TRP A 146 -9.43 -11.26 -11.38
N TRP A 147 -10.19 -10.28 -11.86
CA TRP A 147 -11.55 -10.48 -12.34
C TRP A 147 -11.92 -9.47 -13.42
N ALA A 148 -12.55 -9.94 -14.51
CA ALA A 148 -12.99 -9.09 -15.63
C ALA A 148 -11.89 -8.16 -16.17
N GLY A 149 -10.67 -8.69 -16.31
CA GLY A 149 -9.54 -7.92 -16.86
C GLY A 149 -8.89 -6.90 -15.91
N ALA A 150 -9.26 -6.90 -14.63
CA ALA A 150 -8.71 -5.97 -13.64
C ALA A 150 -8.29 -6.66 -12.34
N LEU A 151 -7.27 -6.10 -11.69
CA LEU A 151 -6.94 -6.44 -10.30
C LEU A 151 -7.90 -5.70 -9.37
N GLN A 152 -8.70 -6.47 -8.66
CA GLN A 152 -9.65 -5.94 -7.68
C GLN A 152 -9.10 -6.09 -6.27
N HIS A 153 -9.29 -5.05 -5.47
CA HIS A 153 -8.96 -5.01 -4.04
C HIS A 153 -10.24 -5.23 -3.23
N ILE A 154 -10.32 -6.35 -2.52
CA ILE A 154 -11.51 -6.76 -1.76
C ILE A 154 -11.26 -6.49 -0.28
N HIS A 155 -12.05 -5.61 0.31
CA HIS A 155 -11.90 -5.22 1.71
C HIS A 155 -13.25 -4.96 2.38
N THR A 156 -13.27 -5.09 3.70
CA THR A 156 -14.31 -4.54 4.56
C THR A 156 -13.65 -3.62 5.59
N VAL A 157 -14.28 -2.49 5.88
CA VAL A 157 -13.72 -1.49 6.81
C VAL A 157 -14.30 -1.74 8.21
N ASN A 158 -13.79 -2.75 8.89
CA ASN A 158 -14.17 -3.07 10.27
C ASN A 158 -13.05 -2.77 11.28
N ARG A 159 -11.82 -2.56 10.81
CA ARG A 159 -10.64 -2.33 11.65
C ARG A 159 -9.61 -1.48 10.91
N ASN A 160 -9.07 -0.45 11.59
CA ASN A 160 -8.06 0.45 11.01
C ASN A 160 -6.69 0.33 11.68
N VAL A 161 -6.50 -0.69 12.51
CA VAL A 161 -5.26 -0.94 13.26
C VAL A 161 -4.74 -2.34 13.00
N ALA A 162 -3.49 -2.58 13.32
CA ALA A 162 -2.81 -3.85 13.07
C ALA A 162 -3.55 -5.05 13.70
N ALA A 163 -3.77 -6.08 12.91
CA ALA A 163 -4.34 -7.35 13.33
C ALA A 163 -3.24 -8.40 13.64
N TYR A 164 -2.02 -8.16 13.21
CA TYR A 164 -0.89 -9.09 13.32
C TYR A 164 0.38 -8.38 13.81
N PRO A 165 0.35 -7.58 14.88
CA PRO A 165 1.55 -6.90 15.35
C PRO A 165 2.54 -7.89 15.96
N SER A 166 3.83 -7.54 15.96
CA SER A 166 4.89 -8.32 16.61
C SER A 166 4.86 -8.23 18.13
N GLY A 167 4.33 -7.13 18.65
CA GLY A 167 4.19 -6.89 20.09
C GLY A 167 3.19 -5.78 20.40
N SER A 168 3.01 -5.46 21.67
CA SER A 168 2.13 -4.36 22.11
C SER A 168 2.63 -2.99 21.64
N ASP A 169 3.95 -2.84 21.51
CA ASP A 169 4.65 -1.61 21.20
C ASP A 169 5.48 -1.73 19.91
N ASP A 170 5.11 -2.69 19.06
CA ASP A 170 5.75 -2.95 17.78
C ASP A 170 4.71 -3.24 16.70
N SER A 171 4.47 -2.27 15.84
CA SER A 171 3.54 -2.35 14.73
C SER A 171 4.05 -3.20 13.55
N HIS A 172 5.30 -3.65 13.56
CA HIS A 172 5.77 -4.53 12.50
C HIS A 172 4.95 -5.83 12.49
N PRO A 173 4.62 -6.35 11.31
CA PRO A 173 3.83 -7.56 11.21
C PRO A 173 4.62 -8.77 11.75
N ASN A 174 3.97 -9.56 12.58
CA ASN A 174 4.52 -10.81 13.07
C ASN A 174 4.65 -11.86 11.94
N ARG A 175 5.18 -13.04 12.28
CA ARG A 175 5.38 -14.13 11.30
C ARG A 175 4.09 -14.54 10.58
N VAL A 176 2.93 -14.49 11.25
CA VAL A 176 1.63 -14.86 10.65
C VAL A 176 1.20 -13.82 9.63
N GLY A 177 1.25 -12.53 9.99
CA GLY A 177 0.94 -11.43 9.08
C GLY A 177 1.85 -11.41 7.86
N ASN A 178 3.15 -11.61 8.06
CA ASN A 178 4.12 -11.68 6.98
C ASN A 178 3.84 -12.86 6.02
N ARG A 179 3.54 -14.05 6.56
CA ARG A 179 3.20 -15.22 5.73
C ARG A 179 1.92 -15.00 4.93
N LYS A 180 0.90 -14.40 5.53
CA LYS A 180 -0.36 -14.06 4.87
C LYS A 180 -0.11 -13.08 3.72
N ALA A 181 0.61 -12.01 3.98
CA ALA A 181 0.92 -10.98 2.98
C ALA A 181 1.77 -11.54 1.82
N THR A 182 2.80 -12.31 2.11
CA THR A 182 3.65 -12.92 1.08
C THR A 182 2.87 -13.91 0.21
N GLY A 183 1.95 -14.68 0.82
CA GLY A 183 1.10 -15.62 0.10
C GLY A 183 0.20 -14.95 -0.94
N GLU A 184 -0.23 -13.71 -0.69
CA GLU A 184 -0.98 -12.90 -1.67
C GLU A 184 -0.06 -12.15 -2.62
N PHE A 185 1.03 -11.55 -2.11
CA PHE A 185 1.92 -10.69 -2.87
C PHE A 185 2.51 -11.37 -4.11
N VAL A 186 3.00 -12.60 -3.97
CA VAL A 186 3.62 -13.33 -5.09
C VAL A 186 2.64 -13.51 -6.25
N LYS A 187 1.36 -13.78 -5.95
CA LYS A 187 0.30 -13.93 -6.96
C LYS A 187 -0.03 -12.60 -7.64
N VAL A 188 -0.12 -11.52 -6.85
CA VAL A 188 -0.36 -10.17 -7.36
C VAL A 188 0.79 -9.73 -8.25
N LEU A 189 2.03 -9.92 -7.81
CA LEU A 189 3.22 -9.59 -8.59
C LEU A 189 3.23 -10.32 -9.94
N ASN A 190 2.88 -11.61 -9.96
CA ASN A 190 2.78 -12.38 -11.19
C ASN A 190 1.75 -11.78 -12.17
N VAL A 191 0.57 -11.40 -11.67
CA VAL A 191 -0.47 -10.75 -12.49
C VAL A 191 0.01 -9.42 -13.04
N LEU A 192 0.63 -8.58 -12.19
CA LEU A 192 1.14 -7.27 -12.60
C LEU A 192 2.25 -7.39 -13.65
N TYR A 193 3.16 -8.36 -13.47
CA TYR A 193 4.25 -8.60 -14.40
C TYR A 193 3.73 -9.00 -15.78
N HIS A 194 2.83 -9.98 -15.87
CA HIS A 194 2.29 -10.43 -17.15
C HIS A 194 1.45 -9.34 -17.84
N ARG A 195 0.72 -8.54 -17.08
CA ARG A 195 -0.02 -7.40 -17.64
C ARG A 195 0.91 -6.37 -18.23
N TRP A 196 1.98 -6.02 -17.51
CA TRP A 196 2.99 -5.08 -18.00
C TRP A 196 3.74 -5.59 -19.23
N LYS A 197 4.10 -6.86 -19.28
CA LYS A 197 4.79 -7.44 -20.45
C LYS A 197 3.90 -7.60 -21.69
N ALA A 198 2.59 -7.53 -21.53
CA ALA A 198 1.62 -7.62 -22.62
C ALA A 198 1.25 -6.25 -23.25
N ASP A 199 1.66 -5.15 -22.62
CA ASP A 199 1.44 -3.77 -23.05
C ASP A 199 2.63 -3.27 -23.86
#